data_8f7892c32e5aa4d4d5481fa74b119118
#
_entry.id   8f7892c32e5aa4d4d5481fa74b119118
#
_cell.length_a   1.000
_cell.length_b   1.000
_cell.length_c   1.000
_cell.angle_alpha   90.00
_cell.angle_beta   90.00
_cell.angle_gamma   90.00
#
_symmetry.space_group_name_H-M   'P 1'
#
loop_
_entity.id
_entity.type
_entity.pdbx_description
1 polymer ?
#
loop_
_entity_poly.entity_id
_entity_poly.type
_entity_poly.pdbx_seq_one_letter_code
_entity_poly.pdbx_strand_id
1 'polypeptide(L)'
;MMKKVFLLAAASLALIASAVHADELTANKRTQIKALLDITGIKAIPEQIANNTVQSWVPGIKQLDPKFPDKGFTIMRDTFLAGLNAKVDGGGGLIEQVTMVYHNQFTASEVTELLKFYQSTLGKKMLSSQAKVNGETFQTAMKWADSMSADLDQRIDVALKKEGLKLPDAPKEVPKSAPAAAGAPAAQPPAKK
;
A
#
# COMPACT_ATOMS: atom_id res chain seq x y z
N MET A 1 -29.39 -55.73 37.61
CA MET A 1 -28.19 -54.90 37.60
C MET A 1 -27.83 -54.53 36.13
N MET A 2 -28.30 -53.40 35.63
CA MET A 2 -28.11 -52.96 34.21
C MET A 2 -27.01 -51.97 34.17
N LYS A 3 -25.88 -52.33 33.55
CA LYS A 3 -24.77 -51.41 33.25
C LYS A 3 -25.11 -50.55 32.00
N LYS A 4 -25.32 -49.26 32.18
CA LYS A 4 -25.49 -48.29 31.08
C LYS A 4 -24.11 -47.95 30.53
N VAL A 5 -23.87 -48.31 29.27
CA VAL A 5 -22.69 -47.92 28.50
C VAL A 5 -23.00 -46.57 27.86
N PHE A 6 -22.29 -45.51 28.25
CA PHE A 6 -22.32 -44.19 27.58
C PHE A 6 -21.36 -44.23 26.42
N LEU A 7 -21.88 -44.18 25.19
CA LEU A 7 -21.10 -43.95 23.98
C LEU A 7 -20.89 -42.43 23.84
N LEU A 8 -19.68 -41.95 24.09
CA LEU A 8 -19.25 -40.60 23.72
C LEU A 8 -18.92 -40.60 22.22
N ALA A 9 -19.78 -39.98 21.43
CA ALA A 9 -19.47 -39.62 20.04
C ALA A 9 -18.62 -38.36 20.05
N ALA A 10 -17.32 -38.50 19.88
CA ALA A 10 -16.41 -37.40 19.61
C ALA A 10 -16.58 -36.95 18.16
N ALA A 11 -17.34 -35.88 17.93
CA ALA A 11 -17.40 -35.20 16.63
C ALA A 11 -16.09 -34.45 16.41
N SER A 12 -15.18 -35.06 15.65
CA SER A 12 -13.95 -34.43 15.18
C SER A 12 -14.32 -33.39 14.12
N LEU A 13 -14.37 -32.13 14.53
CA LEU A 13 -14.47 -30.96 13.62
C LEU A 13 -13.13 -30.84 12.92
N ALA A 14 -12.97 -31.46 11.76
CA ALA A 14 -11.83 -31.25 10.89
C ALA A 14 -11.92 -29.82 10.34
N LEU A 15 -11.18 -28.90 10.95
CA LEU A 15 -10.85 -27.60 10.36
C LEU A 15 -10.05 -27.89 9.08
N ILE A 16 -10.74 -27.90 7.94
CA ILE A 16 -10.11 -27.84 6.63
C ILE A 16 -9.54 -26.42 6.52
N ALA A 17 -8.34 -26.22 7.04
CA ALA A 17 -7.51 -25.11 6.63
C ALA A 17 -7.22 -25.34 5.14
N SER A 18 -8.00 -24.70 4.27
CA SER A 18 -7.70 -24.62 2.85
C SER A 18 -6.38 -23.88 2.74
N ALA A 19 -5.27 -24.62 2.76
CA ALA A 19 -4.00 -24.09 2.29
C ALA A 19 -4.26 -23.65 0.85
N VAL A 20 -4.27 -22.35 0.61
CA VAL A 20 -4.30 -21.79 -0.74
C VAL A 20 -2.97 -22.21 -1.38
N HIS A 21 -2.96 -23.41 -1.94
CA HIS A 21 -1.86 -23.84 -2.78
C HIS A 21 -2.00 -23.03 -4.07
N ALA A 22 -1.04 -22.17 -4.34
CA ALA A 22 -0.91 -21.56 -5.64
C ALA A 22 -0.88 -22.71 -6.66
N ASP A 23 -1.85 -22.72 -7.59
CA ASP A 23 -1.87 -23.64 -8.70
C ASP A 23 -0.65 -23.39 -9.61
N GLU A 24 -0.36 -24.29 -10.54
CA GLU A 24 0.79 -24.15 -11.43
C GLU A 24 0.76 -22.80 -12.18
N LEU A 25 1.92 -22.14 -12.32
CA LEU A 25 2.07 -20.92 -13.11
C LEU A 25 2.06 -21.26 -14.60
N THR A 26 0.90 -21.59 -15.12
CA THR A 26 0.71 -21.85 -16.54
C THR A 26 0.97 -20.60 -17.39
N ALA A 27 1.26 -20.80 -18.69
CA ALA A 27 1.43 -19.69 -19.64
C ALA A 27 0.18 -18.77 -19.67
N ASN A 28 -1.02 -19.36 -19.56
CA ASN A 28 -2.27 -18.60 -19.51
C ASN A 28 -2.38 -17.76 -18.26
N LYS A 29 -2.15 -18.33 -17.07
CA LYS A 29 -2.18 -17.59 -15.79
C LYS A 29 -1.16 -16.43 -15.82
N ARG A 30 0.05 -16.67 -16.31
CA ARG A 30 1.09 -15.64 -16.48
C ARG A 30 0.61 -14.50 -17.39
N THR A 31 -0.01 -14.82 -18.52
CA THR A 31 -0.56 -13.82 -19.46
C THR A 31 -1.66 -12.99 -18.81
N GLN A 32 -2.58 -13.63 -18.10
CA GLN A 32 -3.66 -12.94 -17.40
C GLN A 32 -3.13 -12.04 -16.27
N ILE A 33 -2.14 -12.48 -15.51
CA ILE A 33 -1.49 -11.64 -14.49
C ILE A 33 -0.84 -10.42 -15.14
N LYS A 34 -0.09 -10.59 -16.24
CA LYS A 34 0.51 -9.45 -16.95
C LYS A 34 -0.54 -8.46 -17.44
N ALA A 35 -1.66 -8.93 -18.01
CA ALA A 35 -2.77 -8.07 -18.40
C ALA A 35 -3.38 -7.32 -17.20
N LEU A 36 -3.51 -7.98 -16.05
CA LEU A 36 -3.97 -7.36 -14.80
C LEU A 36 -2.99 -6.28 -14.32
N LEU A 37 -1.69 -6.55 -14.37
CA LEU A 37 -0.65 -5.58 -14.00
C LEU A 37 -0.65 -4.35 -14.91
N ASP A 38 -0.85 -4.53 -16.22
CA ASP A 38 -0.98 -3.41 -17.15
C ASP A 38 -2.20 -2.52 -16.82
N ILE A 39 -3.34 -3.13 -16.51
CA ILE A 39 -4.56 -2.39 -16.14
C ILE A 39 -4.41 -1.66 -14.81
N THR A 40 -3.74 -2.29 -13.83
CA THR A 40 -3.54 -1.71 -12.49
C THR A 40 -2.39 -0.73 -12.40
N GLY A 41 -1.68 -0.49 -13.52
CA GLY A 41 -0.72 0.61 -13.63
C GLY A 41 0.68 0.30 -13.10
N ILE A 42 1.12 -0.97 -13.16
CA ILE A 42 2.46 -1.37 -12.72
C ILE A 42 3.57 -0.51 -13.37
N LYS A 43 3.36 -0.05 -14.59
CA LYS A 43 4.33 0.75 -15.35
C LYS A 43 4.55 2.16 -14.80
N ALA A 44 3.69 2.64 -13.89
CA ALA A 44 3.89 3.91 -13.19
C ALA A 44 4.81 3.78 -11.96
N ILE A 45 5.08 2.57 -11.48
CA ILE A 45 5.89 2.31 -10.28
C ILE A 45 7.34 2.82 -10.43
N PRO A 46 8.05 2.59 -11.54
CA PRO A 46 9.40 3.12 -11.71
C PRO A 46 9.48 4.64 -11.55
N GLU A 47 8.52 5.38 -12.10
CA GLU A 47 8.46 6.83 -11.97
C GLU A 47 8.24 7.25 -10.51
N GLN A 48 7.33 6.60 -9.79
CA GLN A 48 7.10 6.87 -8.37
C GLN A 48 8.35 6.60 -7.54
N ILE A 49 9.05 5.49 -7.80
CA ILE A 49 10.30 5.15 -7.13
C ILE A 49 11.35 6.23 -7.41
N ALA A 50 11.54 6.62 -8.69
CA ALA A 50 12.52 7.62 -9.07
C ALA A 50 12.25 8.97 -8.39
N ASN A 51 11.00 9.42 -8.40
CA ASN A 51 10.58 10.66 -7.76
C ASN A 51 10.84 10.61 -6.24
N ASN A 52 10.35 9.57 -5.55
CA ASN A 52 10.50 9.44 -4.10
C ASN A 52 11.98 9.33 -3.68
N THR A 53 12.77 8.57 -4.43
CA THR A 53 14.19 8.38 -4.14
C THR A 53 14.95 9.69 -4.26
N VAL A 54 14.78 10.42 -5.37
CA VAL A 54 15.49 11.70 -5.55
C VAL A 54 15.00 12.75 -4.55
N GLN A 55 13.71 12.81 -4.26
CA GLN A 55 13.16 13.70 -3.23
C GLN A 55 13.77 13.42 -1.84
N SER A 56 14.03 12.16 -1.50
CA SER A 56 14.68 11.80 -0.23
C SER A 56 16.14 12.28 -0.15
N TRP A 57 16.82 12.48 -1.26
CA TRP A 57 18.19 12.98 -1.30
C TRP A 57 18.29 14.51 -1.22
N VAL A 58 17.21 15.24 -1.58
CA VAL A 58 17.20 16.71 -1.64
C VAL A 58 17.72 17.36 -0.34
N PRO A 59 17.23 17.00 0.86
CA PRO A 59 17.70 17.64 2.10
C PRO A 59 19.20 17.46 2.33
N GLY A 60 19.72 16.24 2.15
CA GLY A 60 21.14 15.95 2.32
C GLY A 60 22.03 16.71 1.34
N ILE A 61 21.64 16.74 0.06
CA ILE A 61 22.40 17.46 -0.97
C ILE A 61 22.36 18.97 -0.71
N LYS A 62 21.20 19.54 -0.37
CA LYS A 62 21.08 20.96 -0.05
C LYS A 62 21.82 21.35 1.25
N GLN A 63 21.99 20.41 2.18
CA GLN A 63 22.83 20.64 3.36
C GLN A 63 24.32 20.73 3.02
N LEU A 64 24.79 19.92 2.06
CA LEU A 64 26.18 19.92 1.59
C LEU A 64 26.47 21.05 0.62
N ASP A 65 25.54 21.34 -0.28
CA ASP A 65 25.59 22.44 -1.26
C ASP A 65 24.23 23.14 -1.34
N PRO A 66 24.00 24.21 -0.57
CA PRO A 66 22.76 24.98 -0.61
C PRO A 66 22.43 25.58 -2.00
N LYS A 67 23.43 25.71 -2.85
CA LYS A 67 23.29 26.28 -4.22
C LYS A 67 23.13 25.19 -5.27
N PHE A 68 23.11 23.91 -4.90
CA PHE A 68 22.91 22.84 -5.88
C PHE A 68 21.64 23.09 -6.71
N PRO A 69 21.76 23.15 -8.06
CA PRO A 69 20.67 23.61 -8.93
C PRO A 69 19.55 22.56 -9.02
N ASP A 70 18.29 22.98 -9.09
CA ASP A 70 17.13 22.11 -9.24
C ASP A 70 17.18 21.25 -10.52
N LYS A 71 17.82 21.78 -11.58
CA LYS A 71 18.12 21.01 -12.80
C LYS A 71 18.96 19.75 -12.49
N GLY A 72 19.85 19.79 -11.50
CA GLY A 72 20.63 18.63 -11.06
C GLY A 72 19.71 17.51 -10.57
N PHE A 73 18.71 17.83 -9.75
CA PHE A 73 17.74 16.83 -9.26
C PHE A 73 16.89 16.25 -10.40
N THR A 74 16.53 17.08 -11.39
CA THR A 74 15.83 16.60 -12.60
C THR A 74 16.67 15.59 -13.36
N ILE A 75 17.96 15.89 -13.59
CA ILE A 75 18.88 14.97 -14.28
C ILE A 75 19.03 13.65 -13.49
N MET A 76 19.18 13.75 -12.17
CA MET A 76 19.28 12.55 -11.31
C MET A 76 18.03 11.69 -11.42
N ARG A 77 16.84 12.29 -11.33
CA ARG A 77 15.56 11.59 -11.49
C ARG A 77 15.44 10.91 -12.85
N ASP A 78 15.71 11.63 -13.92
CA ASP A 78 15.54 11.11 -15.28
C ASP A 78 16.52 9.98 -15.58
N THR A 79 17.77 10.11 -15.10
CA THR A 79 18.78 9.05 -15.23
C THR A 79 18.40 7.82 -14.45
N PHE A 80 17.94 7.99 -13.21
CA PHE A 80 17.50 6.89 -12.36
C PHE A 80 16.27 6.19 -12.96
N LEU A 81 15.28 6.96 -13.42
CA LEU A 81 14.08 6.45 -14.09
C LEU A 81 14.43 5.65 -15.36
N ALA A 82 15.33 6.16 -16.20
CA ALA A 82 15.78 5.44 -17.39
C ALA A 82 16.41 4.08 -17.03
N GLY A 83 17.24 4.04 -15.98
CA GLY A 83 17.83 2.80 -15.45
C GLY A 83 16.78 1.80 -14.95
N LEU A 84 15.75 2.27 -14.23
CA LEU A 84 14.64 1.42 -13.78
C LEU A 84 13.83 0.88 -14.97
N ASN A 85 13.45 1.75 -15.92
CA ASN A 85 12.64 1.37 -17.07
C ASN A 85 13.34 0.30 -17.94
N ALA A 86 14.68 0.36 -18.08
CA ALA A 86 15.44 -0.65 -18.79
C ALA A 86 15.35 -2.05 -18.16
N LYS A 87 14.88 -2.16 -16.90
CA LYS A 87 14.77 -3.41 -16.15
C LYS A 87 13.31 -3.83 -15.86
N VAL A 88 12.32 -3.10 -16.36
CA VAL A 88 10.89 -3.41 -16.07
C VAL A 88 10.46 -4.73 -16.69
N ASP A 89 10.73 -4.93 -17.99
CA ASP A 89 10.21 -6.05 -18.79
C ASP A 89 11.23 -7.20 -18.97
N GLY A 90 12.49 -7.03 -18.56
CA GLY A 90 13.54 -8.03 -18.73
C GLY A 90 13.39 -9.24 -17.81
N GLY A 91 14.14 -10.31 -18.09
CA GLY A 91 14.22 -11.48 -17.20
C GLY A 91 14.68 -11.06 -15.80
N GLY A 92 13.93 -11.46 -14.76
CA GLY A 92 14.10 -11.01 -13.38
C GLY A 92 13.69 -9.56 -13.14
N GLY A 93 13.06 -8.89 -14.12
CA GLY A 93 12.57 -7.52 -14.01
C GLY A 93 11.31 -7.38 -13.14
N LEU A 94 10.87 -6.13 -13.00
CA LEU A 94 9.73 -5.80 -12.12
C LEU A 94 8.47 -6.63 -12.47
N ILE A 95 8.11 -6.71 -13.76
CA ILE A 95 6.91 -7.43 -14.20
C ILE A 95 6.98 -8.91 -13.83
N GLU A 96 8.14 -9.54 -13.98
CA GLU A 96 8.29 -10.96 -13.62
C GLU A 96 8.20 -11.17 -12.11
N GLN A 97 8.88 -10.35 -11.32
CA GLN A 97 8.83 -10.44 -9.86
C GLN A 97 7.41 -10.24 -9.33
N VAL A 98 6.69 -9.21 -9.81
CA VAL A 98 5.32 -8.97 -9.38
C VAL A 98 4.36 -10.05 -9.92
N THR A 99 4.63 -10.63 -11.08
CA THR A 99 3.89 -11.80 -11.57
C THR A 99 3.96 -12.95 -10.56
N MET A 100 5.13 -13.20 -9.97
CA MET A 100 5.28 -14.25 -8.93
C MET A 100 4.53 -13.90 -7.65
N VAL A 101 4.45 -12.62 -7.26
CA VAL A 101 3.63 -12.18 -6.11
C VAL A 101 2.15 -12.54 -6.33
N TYR A 102 1.60 -12.19 -7.50
CA TYR A 102 0.21 -12.53 -7.84
C TYR A 102 -0.02 -14.04 -7.95
N HIS A 103 0.94 -14.75 -8.55
CA HIS A 103 0.87 -16.20 -8.65
C HIS A 103 0.75 -16.89 -7.29
N ASN A 104 1.53 -16.43 -6.30
CA ASN A 104 1.55 -17.01 -4.97
C ASN A 104 0.31 -16.66 -4.13
N GLN A 105 -0.41 -15.59 -4.48
CA GLN A 105 -1.56 -15.10 -3.71
C GLN A 105 -2.90 -15.53 -4.31
N PHE A 106 -2.95 -15.80 -5.62
CA PHE A 106 -4.20 -16.04 -6.34
C PHE A 106 -4.12 -17.30 -7.20
N THR A 107 -5.21 -18.05 -7.23
CA THR A 107 -5.43 -19.15 -8.18
C THR A 107 -5.66 -18.60 -9.59
N ALA A 108 -5.58 -19.45 -10.61
CA ALA A 108 -5.87 -19.06 -12.00
C ALA A 108 -7.30 -18.56 -12.19
N SER A 109 -8.27 -19.15 -11.47
CA SER A 109 -9.66 -18.71 -11.49
C SER A 109 -9.81 -17.32 -10.89
N GLU A 110 -9.20 -17.05 -9.73
CA GLU A 110 -9.24 -15.74 -9.07
C GLU A 110 -8.57 -14.65 -9.90
N VAL A 111 -7.45 -14.95 -10.57
CA VAL A 111 -6.82 -14.01 -11.52
C VAL A 111 -7.77 -13.69 -12.68
N THR A 112 -8.48 -14.68 -13.19
CA THR A 112 -9.49 -14.47 -14.25
C THR A 112 -10.63 -13.56 -13.77
N GLU A 113 -11.13 -13.76 -12.55
CA GLU A 113 -12.17 -12.93 -11.94
C GLU A 113 -11.71 -11.50 -11.69
N LEU A 114 -10.49 -11.32 -11.16
CA LEU A 114 -9.89 -10.01 -10.98
C LEU A 114 -9.74 -9.26 -12.32
N LEU A 115 -9.26 -9.95 -13.35
CA LEU A 115 -9.13 -9.36 -14.68
C LEU A 115 -10.47 -8.89 -15.22
N LYS A 116 -11.52 -9.73 -15.13
CA LYS A 116 -12.89 -9.36 -15.52
C LYS A 116 -13.39 -8.16 -14.72
N PHE A 117 -13.16 -8.14 -13.42
CA PHE A 117 -13.57 -7.03 -12.57
C PHE A 117 -12.91 -5.72 -13.03
N TYR A 118 -11.59 -5.68 -13.16
CA TYR A 118 -10.88 -4.45 -13.54
C TYR A 118 -11.15 -4.01 -14.99
N GLN A 119 -11.55 -4.93 -15.86
CA GLN A 119 -11.99 -4.61 -17.22
C GLN A 119 -13.43 -4.07 -17.28
N SER A 120 -14.24 -4.31 -16.24
CA SER A 120 -15.62 -3.81 -16.16
C SER A 120 -15.68 -2.29 -16.01
N THR A 121 -16.84 -1.71 -16.29
CA THR A 121 -17.09 -0.27 -16.08
C THR A 121 -16.85 0.15 -14.63
N LEU A 122 -17.28 -0.67 -13.67
CA LEU A 122 -17.09 -0.39 -12.24
C LEU A 122 -15.61 -0.48 -11.84
N GLY A 123 -14.90 -1.52 -12.30
CA GLY A 123 -13.46 -1.69 -12.01
C GLY A 123 -12.63 -0.54 -12.57
N LYS A 124 -12.90 -0.12 -13.81
CA LYS A 124 -12.24 1.07 -14.40
C LYS A 124 -12.54 2.35 -13.63
N LYS A 125 -13.80 2.54 -13.21
CA LYS A 125 -14.18 3.68 -12.37
C LYS A 125 -13.46 3.64 -11.03
N MET A 126 -13.37 2.47 -10.40
CA MET A 126 -12.64 2.31 -9.14
C MET A 126 -11.18 2.70 -9.29
N LEU A 127 -10.47 2.20 -10.31
CA LEU A 127 -9.07 2.56 -10.55
C LEU A 127 -8.89 4.07 -10.79
N SER A 128 -9.72 4.67 -11.63
CA SER A 128 -9.60 6.10 -11.97
C SER A 128 -9.97 7.03 -10.82
N SER A 129 -10.81 6.60 -9.89
CA SER A 129 -11.24 7.41 -8.74
C SER A 129 -10.44 7.16 -7.46
N GLN A 130 -9.64 6.08 -7.40
CA GLN A 130 -8.96 5.64 -6.16
C GLN A 130 -8.11 6.74 -5.53
N ALA A 131 -7.27 7.40 -6.32
CA ALA A 131 -6.39 8.46 -5.83
C ALA A 131 -7.20 9.64 -5.25
N LYS A 132 -8.27 10.05 -5.95
CA LYS A 132 -9.17 11.12 -5.50
C LYS A 132 -9.89 10.74 -4.21
N VAL A 133 -10.49 9.54 -4.17
CA VAL A 133 -11.19 9.03 -2.98
C VAL A 133 -10.26 8.96 -1.77
N ASN A 134 -9.04 8.43 -1.94
CA ASN A 134 -8.06 8.37 -0.87
C ASN A 134 -7.66 9.78 -0.38
N GLY A 135 -7.41 10.70 -1.30
CA GLY A 135 -7.06 12.08 -0.97
C GLY A 135 -8.18 12.81 -0.22
N GLU A 136 -9.43 12.73 -0.71
CA GLU A 136 -10.59 13.34 -0.05
C GLU A 136 -10.90 12.71 1.30
N THR A 137 -10.75 11.38 1.41
CA THR A 137 -10.89 10.66 2.70
C THR A 137 -9.86 11.15 3.70
N PHE A 138 -8.59 11.26 3.29
CA PHE A 138 -7.53 11.77 4.17
C PHE A 138 -7.80 13.21 4.62
N GLN A 139 -8.16 14.11 3.70
CA GLN A 139 -8.50 15.49 4.03
C GLN A 139 -9.71 15.58 4.99
N THR A 140 -10.71 14.72 4.78
CA THR A 140 -11.87 14.65 5.66
C THR A 140 -11.50 14.15 7.06
N ALA A 141 -10.62 13.13 7.13
CA ALA A 141 -10.11 12.61 8.39
C ALA A 141 -9.29 13.65 9.16
N MET A 142 -8.46 14.43 8.46
CA MET A 142 -7.69 15.52 9.06
C MET A 142 -8.63 16.60 9.65
N LYS A 143 -9.64 17.07 8.90
CA LYS A 143 -10.61 18.03 9.40
C LYS A 143 -11.39 17.50 10.61
N TRP A 144 -11.73 16.22 10.59
CA TRP A 144 -12.39 15.58 11.73
C TRP A 144 -11.46 15.55 12.96
N ALA A 145 -10.20 15.19 12.80
CA ALA A 145 -9.21 15.21 13.87
C ALA A 145 -9.01 16.65 14.44
N ASP A 146 -8.88 17.64 13.54
CA ASP A 146 -8.76 19.05 13.92
C ASP A 146 -9.96 19.53 14.73
N SER A 147 -11.17 19.06 14.44
CA SER A 147 -12.38 19.41 15.20
C SER A 147 -12.39 18.91 16.64
N MET A 148 -11.53 17.93 16.96
CA MET A 148 -11.38 17.36 18.30
C MET A 148 -10.10 17.82 19.00
N SER A 149 -9.28 18.66 18.38
CA SER A 149 -7.94 19.01 18.88
C SER A 149 -7.98 19.52 20.33
N ALA A 150 -8.89 20.41 20.66
CA ALA A 150 -9.00 20.98 22.01
C ALA A 150 -9.30 19.91 23.10
N ASP A 151 -10.19 18.95 22.81
CA ASP A 151 -10.48 17.83 23.72
C ASP A 151 -9.29 16.89 23.85
N LEU A 152 -8.63 16.60 22.75
CA LEU A 152 -7.44 15.74 22.73
C LEU A 152 -6.26 16.38 23.48
N ASP A 153 -6.03 17.66 23.29
CA ASP A 153 -4.98 18.42 24.00
C ASP A 153 -5.22 18.38 25.51
N GLN A 154 -6.46 18.58 25.96
CA GLN A 154 -6.83 18.45 27.35
C GLN A 154 -6.59 17.05 27.91
N ARG A 155 -6.96 16.01 27.15
CA ARG A 155 -6.74 14.60 27.56
C ARG A 155 -5.26 14.26 27.66
N ILE A 156 -4.45 14.73 26.70
CA ILE A 156 -3.00 14.57 26.70
C ILE A 156 -2.40 15.25 27.94
N ASP A 157 -2.78 16.50 28.21
CA ASP A 157 -2.29 17.24 29.37
C ASP A 157 -2.62 16.53 30.69
N VAL A 158 -3.86 16.02 30.84
CA VAL A 158 -4.27 15.24 32.02
C VAL A 158 -3.48 13.94 32.13
N ALA A 159 -3.25 13.24 31.03
CA ALA A 159 -2.48 11.99 31.02
C ALA A 159 -1.02 12.21 31.42
N LEU A 160 -0.38 13.24 30.88
CA LEU A 160 1.00 13.57 31.19
C LEU A 160 1.15 14.01 32.65
N LYS A 161 0.24 14.82 33.19
CA LYS A 161 0.26 15.24 34.58
C LYS A 161 0.17 14.07 35.57
N LYS A 162 -0.57 13.01 35.25
CA LYS A 162 -0.63 11.81 36.09
C LYS A 162 0.73 11.13 36.24
N GLU A 163 1.59 11.22 35.22
CA GLU A 163 2.94 10.65 35.21
C GLU A 163 4.03 11.68 35.61
N GLY A 164 3.62 12.87 36.09
CA GLY A 164 4.55 13.93 36.47
C GLY A 164 5.26 14.60 35.30
N LEU A 165 4.77 14.40 34.08
CA LEU A 165 5.32 14.97 32.85
C LEU A 165 4.60 16.24 32.45
N LYS A 166 5.32 17.12 31.73
CA LYS A 166 4.73 18.30 31.07
C LYS A 166 5.14 18.33 29.61
N LEU A 167 4.23 18.79 28.75
CA LEU A 167 4.62 19.13 27.38
C LEU A 167 5.64 20.28 27.44
N PRO A 168 6.71 20.22 26.62
CA PRO A 168 7.57 21.40 26.40
C PRO A 168 6.71 22.55 25.88
N ASP A 169 7.04 23.77 26.26
CA ASP A 169 6.41 24.95 25.69
C ASP A 169 6.54 24.88 24.15
N ALA A 170 5.41 24.99 23.45
CA ALA A 170 5.41 24.89 21.98
C ALA A 170 6.37 25.93 21.41
N PRO A 171 7.25 25.56 20.45
CA PRO A 171 8.01 26.55 19.69
C PRO A 171 7.02 27.56 19.08
N LYS A 172 7.30 28.86 19.18
CA LYS A 172 6.39 29.94 18.76
C LYS A 172 6.02 29.89 17.25
N GLU A 173 6.62 29.01 16.49
CA GLU A 173 6.27 28.69 15.10
C GLU A 173 6.50 27.20 14.83
N VAL A 174 5.43 26.41 14.85
CA VAL A 174 5.44 25.11 14.18
C VAL A 174 5.18 25.40 12.71
N PRO A 175 6.08 25.07 11.78
CA PRO A 175 5.76 25.14 10.36
C PRO A 175 4.54 24.22 10.13
N LYS A 176 3.46 24.75 9.56
CA LYS A 176 2.33 23.93 9.11
C LYS A 176 2.90 22.75 8.35
N SER A 177 2.71 21.54 8.90
CA SER A 177 3.21 20.30 8.31
C SER A 177 2.87 20.26 6.83
N ALA A 178 3.90 20.17 5.99
CA ALA A 178 3.73 19.89 4.58
C ALA A 178 2.90 18.61 4.45
N PRO A 179 1.96 18.53 3.49
CA PRO A 179 1.18 17.33 3.29
C PRO A 179 2.14 16.16 3.07
N ALA A 180 2.11 15.19 3.95
CA ALA A 180 2.84 13.94 3.78
C ALA A 180 2.46 13.39 2.41
N ALA A 181 3.45 13.20 1.54
CA ALA A 181 3.25 12.57 0.26
C ALA A 181 2.59 11.21 0.52
N ALA A 182 1.33 11.11 0.13
CA ALA A 182 0.54 9.91 0.28
C ALA A 182 1.14 8.83 -0.63
N GLY A 183 2.04 8.03 -0.06
CA GLY A 183 2.34 6.72 -0.60
C GLY A 183 1.06 5.91 -0.49
N ALA A 184 0.35 5.76 -1.59
CA ALA A 184 -0.85 4.94 -1.64
C ALA A 184 -0.45 3.49 -1.36
N PRO A 185 -0.97 2.84 -0.31
CA PRO A 185 -0.89 1.40 -0.21
C PRO A 185 -1.75 0.80 -1.33
N ALA A 186 -1.18 -0.17 -2.03
CA ALA A 186 -1.91 -0.97 -2.99
C ALA A 186 -3.21 -1.47 -2.35
N ALA A 187 -4.32 -1.32 -3.07
CA ALA A 187 -5.65 -1.70 -2.63
C ALA A 187 -5.67 -3.15 -2.14
N GLN A 188 -5.89 -3.35 -0.83
CA GLN A 188 -6.22 -4.65 -0.30
C GLN A 188 -7.67 -4.99 -0.69
N PRO A 189 -7.93 -6.17 -1.26
CA PRO A 189 -9.30 -6.63 -1.48
C PRO A 189 -10.01 -6.83 -0.13
N PRO A 190 -11.34 -6.64 -0.09
CA PRO A 190 -12.11 -6.78 1.14
C PRO A 190 -12.03 -8.20 1.68
N ALA A 191 -11.74 -8.33 2.98
CA ALA A 191 -11.76 -9.59 3.70
C ALA A 191 -13.18 -10.18 3.66
N LYS A 192 -13.29 -11.44 3.22
CA LYS A 192 -14.56 -12.20 3.30
C LYS A 192 -14.88 -12.44 4.79
N LYS A 193 -16.12 -12.08 5.16
CA LYS A 193 -16.77 -12.63 6.36
C LYS A 193 -17.32 -14.01 6.05
#